data_4cd55367555ce23df4a3123d1bddf3f1
#
_entry.id   4cd55367555ce23df4a3123d1bddf3f1
#
_cell.length_a   1.000
_cell.length_b   1.000
_cell.length_c   1.000
_cell.angle_alpha   90.00
_cell.angle_beta   90.00
_cell.angle_gamma   90.00
#
_symmetry.space_group_name_H-M   'P 1'
#
loop_
_entity.id
_entity.type
_entity.pdbx_description
1 polymer ?
#
loop_
_entity_poly.entity_id
_entity_poly.type
_entity_poly.pdbx_seq_one_letter_code
_entity_poly.pdbx_strand_id
1 'polypeptide(L)'
;GTGKSTIAKELFGDKMVGQLEYSAASVIDDMPNVGINEITKMFYAVGFGSVPSWLKPYSVLSNGEKMRVDLARALLENDFVVFDEFTSVVDRKVAQTASLAVSKAVRRAEKQFIAVSCHYDILDWLEPDWVFDTNTMTDFFGKAHALKSDLQSGDADTGSGQSLGVIII
;
A
#
# COMPACT_ATOMS: atom_id res chain seq x y z
N GLY A 1 -12.31 -5.92 -16.44
CA GLY A 1 -11.03 -5.96 -15.74
C GLY A 1 -9.88 -6.14 -16.72
N THR A 2 -8.88 -5.32 -16.59
CA THR A 2 -7.74 -5.21 -17.53
C THR A 2 -6.57 -6.13 -17.13
N GLY A 3 -6.75 -7.06 -16.19
CA GLY A 3 -5.73 -8.04 -15.81
C GLY A 3 -4.71 -7.56 -14.77
N LYS A 4 -4.76 -6.30 -14.28
CA LYS A 4 -3.80 -5.79 -13.27
C LYS A 4 -3.82 -6.61 -11.97
N SER A 5 -5.01 -6.86 -11.43
CA SER A 5 -5.17 -7.68 -10.23
C SER A 5 -4.74 -9.14 -10.48
N THR A 6 -4.96 -9.65 -11.69
CA THR A 6 -4.51 -10.99 -12.10
C THR A 6 -2.98 -11.04 -12.15
N ILE A 7 -2.34 -10.07 -12.79
CA ILE A 7 -0.87 -9.97 -12.87
C ILE A 7 -0.28 -9.83 -11.45
N ALA A 8 -0.84 -8.92 -10.65
CA ALA A 8 -0.39 -8.73 -9.27
C ALA A 8 -0.55 -10.01 -8.44
N LYS A 9 -1.66 -10.74 -8.64
CA LYS A 9 -1.93 -12.00 -7.95
C LYS A 9 -0.99 -13.12 -8.39
N GLU A 10 -0.65 -13.20 -9.67
CA GLU A 10 0.28 -14.21 -10.17
C GLU A 10 1.71 -13.96 -9.72
N LEU A 11 2.14 -12.68 -9.70
CA LEU A 11 3.51 -12.32 -9.32
C LEU A 11 3.70 -12.24 -7.81
N PHE A 12 2.69 -11.80 -7.07
CA PHE A 12 2.79 -11.43 -5.66
C PHE A 12 1.63 -11.96 -4.80
N GLY A 13 0.98 -13.06 -5.19
CA GLY A 13 -0.26 -13.51 -4.57
C GLY A 13 -0.21 -13.70 -3.06
N ASP A 14 0.90 -14.19 -2.54
CA ASP A 14 1.15 -14.38 -1.10
C ASP A 14 1.41 -13.05 -0.36
N LYS A 15 1.68 -11.96 -1.08
CA LYS A 15 1.93 -10.61 -0.53
C LYS A 15 0.74 -9.68 -0.69
N MET A 16 -0.29 -10.09 -1.43
CA MET A 16 -1.51 -9.29 -1.57
C MET A 16 -2.27 -9.23 -0.27
N VAL A 17 -2.68 -8.02 0.10
CA VAL A 17 -3.57 -7.82 1.25
C VAL A 17 -4.93 -8.43 0.91
N GLY A 18 -5.30 -9.45 1.66
CA GLY A 18 -6.62 -10.05 1.56
C GLY A 18 -7.71 -9.20 2.20
N GLN A 19 -8.91 -9.75 2.31
CA GLN A 19 -9.98 -9.09 3.05
C GLN A 19 -9.62 -9.06 4.53
N LEU A 20 -9.49 -7.84 5.07
CA LEU A 20 -9.24 -7.63 6.49
C LEU A 20 -10.56 -7.66 7.25
N GLU A 21 -10.60 -8.40 8.33
CA GLU A 21 -11.79 -8.48 9.20
C GLU A 21 -11.59 -7.63 10.44
N TYR A 22 -12.64 -6.89 10.78
CA TYR A 22 -12.70 -6.01 11.94
C TYR A 22 -13.91 -6.34 12.78
N SER A 23 -13.71 -6.67 14.04
CA SER A 23 -14.77 -7.13 14.95
C SER A 23 -14.78 -6.43 16.29
N ALA A 24 -13.72 -5.71 16.64
CA ALA A 24 -13.62 -5.02 17.92
C ALA A 24 -14.52 -3.77 17.98
N ALA A 25 -14.82 -3.33 19.20
CA ALA A 25 -15.56 -2.11 19.46
C ALA A 25 -14.79 -0.84 19.06
N SER A 26 -13.46 -0.94 18.93
CA SER A 26 -12.59 0.13 18.45
C SER A 26 -11.54 -0.42 17.49
N VAL A 27 -11.22 0.34 16.43
CA VAL A 27 -10.26 -0.15 15.40
C VAL A 27 -8.87 -0.37 15.96
N ILE A 28 -8.48 0.35 17.01
CA ILE A 28 -7.17 0.17 17.63
C ILE A 28 -7.02 -1.21 18.26
N ASP A 29 -8.12 -1.82 18.71
CA ASP A 29 -8.13 -3.16 19.30
C ASP A 29 -8.12 -4.27 18.24
N ASP A 30 -8.42 -3.93 16.99
CA ASP A 30 -8.32 -4.85 15.84
C ASP A 30 -6.90 -4.89 15.24
N MET A 31 -5.98 -4.05 15.72
CA MET A 31 -4.60 -4.02 15.23
C MET A 31 -3.79 -5.21 15.75
N PRO A 32 -2.71 -5.61 15.06
CA PRO A 32 -1.86 -6.71 15.52
C PRO A 32 -1.20 -6.37 16.87
N ASN A 33 -0.84 -7.42 17.61
CA ASN A 33 -0.25 -7.29 18.94
C ASN A 33 1.25 -6.91 18.86
N VAL A 34 1.52 -5.69 18.38
CA VAL A 34 2.87 -5.13 18.24
C VAL A 34 3.16 -4.02 19.26
N GLY A 35 2.21 -3.76 20.15
CA GLY A 35 2.30 -2.69 21.15
C GLY A 35 1.68 -1.36 20.68
N ILE A 36 1.11 -0.65 21.64
CA ILE A 36 0.33 0.58 21.39
C ILE A 36 1.16 1.68 20.71
N ASN A 37 2.43 1.80 21.06
CA ASN A 37 3.30 2.83 20.49
C ASN A 37 3.55 2.59 18.99
N GLU A 38 3.73 1.35 18.58
CA GLU A 38 3.91 1.02 17.15
C GLU A 38 2.61 1.22 16.36
N ILE A 39 1.47 0.84 16.94
CA ILE A 39 0.16 1.07 16.32
C ILE A 39 -0.09 2.56 16.11
N THR A 40 0.07 3.38 17.15
CA THR A 40 -0.19 4.82 17.07
C THR A 40 0.78 5.53 16.15
N LYS A 41 2.06 5.15 16.12
CA LYS A 41 3.03 5.65 15.14
C LYS A 41 2.59 5.34 13.71
N MET A 42 2.13 4.13 13.45
CA MET A 42 1.68 3.75 12.11
C MET A 42 0.40 4.50 11.72
N PHE A 43 -0.56 4.69 12.62
CA PHE A 43 -1.76 5.49 12.37
C PHE A 43 -1.41 6.92 11.96
N TYR A 44 -0.51 7.58 12.67
CA TYR A 44 -0.01 8.90 12.29
C TYR A 44 0.74 8.85 10.95
N ALA A 45 1.56 7.84 10.73
CA ALA A 45 2.35 7.71 9.52
C ALA A 45 1.49 7.59 8.25
N VAL A 46 0.38 6.87 8.29
CA VAL A 46 -0.56 6.75 7.16
C VAL A 46 -1.59 7.89 7.09
N GLY A 47 -1.51 8.87 7.99
CA GLY A 47 -2.41 10.01 8.02
C GLY A 47 -3.74 9.77 8.75
N PHE A 48 -3.84 8.72 9.56
CA PHE A 48 -4.99 8.44 10.44
C PHE A 48 -4.75 9.01 11.84
N GLY A 49 -4.66 10.33 11.94
CA GLY A 49 -4.26 11.04 13.17
C GLY A 49 -5.38 11.41 14.13
N SER A 50 -6.64 11.10 13.83
CA SER A 50 -7.78 11.43 14.69
C SER A 50 -7.94 10.40 15.81
N VAL A 51 -7.43 10.70 17.01
CA VAL A 51 -7.54 9.83 18.19
C VAL A 51 -9.00 9.41 18.49
N PRO A 52 -10.00 10.31 18.43
CA PRO A 52 -11.40 9.88 18.59
C PRO A 52 -11.86 8.82 17.60
N SER A 53 -11.33 8.83 16.35
CA SER A 53 -11.64 7.83 15.35
C SER A 53 -11.00 6.46 15.64
N TRP A 54 -9.90 6.42 16.38
CA TRP A 54 -9.25 5.16 16.78
C TRP A 54 -10.12 4.32 17.71
N LEU A 55 -10.99 4.99 18.48
CA LEU A 55 -11.89 4.39 19.48
C LEU A 55 -13.27 4.03 18.90
N LYS A 56 -13.47 4.23 17.60
CA LYS A 56 -14.69 3.82 16.90
C LYS A 56 -14.54 2.45 16.26
N PRO A 57 -15.64 1.70 16.11
CA PRO A 57 -15.61 0.48 15.30
C PRO A 57 -15.35 0.82 13.82
N TYR A 58 -14.66 -0.08 13.12
CA TYR A 58 -14.32 0.11 11.70
C TYR A 58 -15.53 0.45 10.82
N SER A 59 -16.68 -0.15 11.11
CA SER A 59 -17.92 0.00 10.33
C SER A 59 -18.43 1.43 10.20
N VAL A 60 -18.15 2.28 11.20
CA VAL A 60 -18.62 3.69 11.21
C VAL A 60 -17.60 4.69 10.68
N LEU A 61 -16.42 4.23 10.28
CA LEU A 61 -15.39 5.09 9.69
C LEU A 61 -15.76 5.50 8.26
N SER A 62 -15.29 6.68 7.84
CA SER A 62 -15.36 7.09 6.43
C SER A 62 -14.50 6.20 5.54
N ASN A 63 -14.74 6.19 4.22
CA ASN A 63 -13.94 5.41 3.28
C ASN A 63 -12.45 5.78 3.33
N GLY A 64 -12.14 7.06 3.49
CA GLY A 64 -10.75 7.52 3.64
C GLY A 64 -10.10 7.07 4.94
N GLU A 65 -10.84 7.04 6.03
CA GLU A 65 -10.37 6.50 7.31
C GLU A 65 -10.18 4.98 7.23
N LYS A 66 -11.14 4.26 6.64
CA LYS A 66 -11.05 2.80 6.42
C LYS A 66 -9.82 2.44 5.62
N MET A 67 -9.58 3.12 4.50
CA MET A 67 -8.40 2.89 3.67
C MET A 67 -7.10 3.09 4.45
N ARG A 68 -7.01 4.13 5.28
CA ARG A 68 -5.82 4.38 6.11
C ARG A 68 -5.62 3.33 7.19
N VAL A 69 -6.71 2.87 7.81
CA VAL A 69 -6.68 1.77 8.80
C VAL A 69 -6.22 0.46 8.15
N ASP A 70 -6.75 0.14 6.97
CA ASP A 70 -6.35 -1.05 6.22
C ASP A 70 -4.85 -1.00 5.84
N LEU A 71 -4.38 0.16 5.40
CA LEU A 71 -2.96 0.39 5.11
C LEU A 71 -2.08 0.24 6.35
N ALA A 72 -2.49 0.84 7.47
CA ALA A 72 -1.75 0.74 8.73
C ALA A 72 -1.64 -0.71 9.19
N ARG A 73 -2.74 -1.45 9.17
CA ARG A 73 -2.77 -2.85 9.56
C ARG A 73 -1.91 -3.72 8.65
N ALA A 74 -2.04 -3.55 7.33
CA ALA A 74 -1.23 -4.28 6.37
C ALA A 74 0.27 -4.05 6.56
N LEU A 75 0.68 -2.79 6.80
CA LEU A 75 2.07 -2.42 7.05
C LEU A 75 2.59 -2.88 8.41
N LEU A 76 1.73 -2.99 9.43
CA LEU A 76 2.11 -3.55 10.73
C LEU A 76 2.29 -5.07 10.70
N GLU A 77 1.45 -5.76 9.91
CA GLU A 77 1.46 -7.22 9.81
C GLU A 77 2.54 -7.76 8.85
N ASN A 78 3.01 -6.94 7.90
CA ASN A 78 3.86 -7.40 6.82
C ASN A 78 5.00 -6.42 6.50
N ASP A 79 6.14 -6.95 6.06
CA ASP A 79 7.27 -6.16 5.55
C ASP A 79 7.17 -5.91 4.04
N PHE A 80 6.45 -6.75 3.33
CA PHE A 80 6.11 -6.60 1.93
C PHE A 80 4.60 -6.63 1.72
N VAL A 81 4.03 -5.55 1.20
CA VAL A 81 2.59 -5.35 1.03
C VAL A 81 2.27 -5.08 -0.44
N VAL A 82 1.34 -5.82 -1.01
CA VAL A 82 0.70 -5.50 -2.31
C VAL A 82 -0.75 -5.12 -2.04
N PHE A 83 -1.09 -3.88 -2.29
CA PHE A 83 -2.39 -3.30 -2.01
C PHE A 83 -3.18 -3.09 -3.31
N ASP A 84 -4.19 -3.94 -3.53
CA ASP A 84 -5.05 -3.85 -4.71
C ASP A 84 -6.12 -2.76 -4.55
N GLU A 85 -6.62 -2.25 -5.67
CA GLU A 85 -7.61 -1.17 -5.74
C GLU A 85 -7.19 0.08 -4.95
N PHE A 86 -5.87 0.35 -4.89
CA PHE A 86 -5.32 1.48 -4.16
C PHE A 86 -5.98 2.79 -4.62
N THR A 87 -6.58 3.52 -3.69
CA THR A 87 -7.31 4.77 -3.89
C THR A 87 -8.62 4.70 -4.70
N SER A 88 -9.11 3.52 -5.05
CA SER A 88 -10.31 3.39 -5.90
C SER A 88 -11.61 3.89 -5.25
N VAL A 89 -11.70 3.77 -3.92
CA VAL A 89 -12.92 4.05 -3.14
C VAL A 89 -12.95 5.42 -2.46
N VAL A 90 -11.96 6.27 -2.72
CA VAL A 90 -11.81 7.57 -2.07
C VAL A 90 -11.75 8.71 -3.08
N ASP A 91 -12.13 9.91 -2.66
CA ASP A 91 -11.97 11.11 -3.50
C ASP A 91 -10.49 11.43 -3.75
N ARG A 92 -10.22 12.26 -4.78
CA ARG A 92 -8.84 12.52 -5.23
C ARG A 92 -8.00 13.28 -4.21
N LYS A 93 -8.61 14.11 -3.36
CA LYS A 93 -7.89 14.82 -2.28
C LYS A 93 -7.47 13.87 -1.17
N VAL A 94 -8.35 12.97 -0.78
CA VAL A 94 -8.02 11.90 0.18
C VAL A 94 -6.98 10.96 -0.40
N ALA A 95 -7.10 10.57 -1.68
CA ALA A 95 -6.12 9.76 -2.38
C ALA A 95 -4.73 10.41 -2.38
N GLN A 96 -4.64 11.71 -2.64
CA GLN A 96 -3.39 12.46 -2.61
C GLN A 96 -2.74 12.42 -1.22
N THR A 97 -3.49 12.80 -0.19
CA THR A 97 -2.95 12.84 1.18
C THR A 97 -2.53 11.46 1.69
N ALA A 98 -3.31 10.43 1.36
CA ALA A 98 -2.99 9.06 1.74
C ALA A 98 -1.76 8.53 0.98
N SER A 99 -1.64 8.79 -0.31
CA SER A 99 -0.49 8.38 -1.12
C SER A 99 0.81 9.02 -0.63
N LEU A 100 0.80 10.31 -0.35
CA LEU A 100 1.95 11.02 0.22
C LEU A 100 2.34 10.46 1.59
N ALA A 101 1.37 10.14 2.43
CA ALA A 101 1.60 9.56 3.75
C ALA A 101 2.20 8.14 3.64
N VAL A 102 1.63 7.30 2.78
CA VAL A 102 2.12 5.93 2.54
C VAL A 102 3.54 5.93 1.99
N SER A 103 3.84 6.78 1.00
CA SER A 103 5.19 6.90 0.45
C SER A 103 6.23 7.17 1.55
N LYS A 104 5.93 8.10 2.44
CA LYS A 104 6.81 8.42 3.58
C LYS A 104 6.88 7.29 4.61
N ALA A 105 5.74 6.67 4.93
CA ALA A 105 5.65 5.61 5.93
C ALA A 105 6.46 4.37 5.50
N VAL A 106 6.28 3.94 4.25
CA VAL A 106 6.99 2.79 3.67
C VAL A 106 8.50 3.00 3.68
N ARG A 107 8.96 4.17 3.23
CA ARG A 107 10.38 4.51 3.19
C ARG A 107 11.02 4.62 4.58
N ARG A 108 10.31 5.19 5.55
CA ARG A 108 10.80 5.29 6.94
C ARG A 108 10.85 3.95 7.66
N ALA A 109 9.87 3.08 7.39
CA ALA A 109 9.80 1.75 8.00
C ALA A 109 10.66 0.71 7.29
N GLU A 110 11.33 1.09 6.17
CA GLU A 110 12.15 0.20 5.34
C GLU A 110 11.35 -1.02 4.85
N LYS A 111 10.10 -0.80 4.47
CA LYS A 111 9.19 -1.82 3.96
C LYS A 111 9.08 -1.76 2.44
N GLN A 112 8.57 -2.83 1.84
CA GLN A 112 8.24 -2.91 0.43
C GLN A 112 6.73 -2.73 0.23
N PHE A 113 6.34 -1.95 -0.76
CA PHE A 113 4.95 -1.66 -1.05
C PHE A 113 4.69 -1.58 -2.54
N ILE A 114 3.67 -2.28 -3.01
CA ILE A 114 3.19 -2.18 -4.38
C ILE A 114 1.73 -1.71 -4.35
N ALA A 115 1.47 -0.58 -5.00
CA ALA A 115 0.11 -0.10 -5.23
C ALA A 115 -0.40 -0.62 -6.58
N VAL A 116 -1.55 -1.28 -6.58
CA VAL A 116 -2.27 -1.66 -7.80
C VAL A 116 -3.43 -0.69 -7.98
N SER A 117 -3.41 0.13 -9.03
CA SER A 117 -4.37 1.22 -9.21
C SER A 117 -4.74 1.42 -10.67
N CYS A 118 -5.88 2.07 -10.91
CA CYS A 118 -6.33 2.56 -12.22
C CYS A 118 -6.13 4.07 -12.40
N HIS A 119 -5.44 4.72 -11.47
CA HIS A 119 -5.29 6.17 -11.47
C HIS A 119 -3.83 6.57 -11.61
N TYR A 120 -3.50 7.27 -12.69
CA TYR A 120 -2.13 7.72 -12.99
C TYR A 120 -1.64 8.85 -12.09
N ASP A 121 -2.54 9.66 -11.51
CA ASP A 121 -2.17 10.78 -10.63
C ASP A 121 -1.48 10.34 -9.33
N ILE A 122 -1.66 9.08 -8.90
CA ILE A 122 -0.94 8.55 -7.74
C ILE A 122 0.57 8.47 -7.96
N LEU A 123 1.04 8.47 -9.22
CA LEU A 123 2.47 8.42 -9.53
C LEU A 123 3.21 9.64 -9.01
N ASP A 124 2.62 10.83 -9.15
CA ASP A 124 3.20 12.07 -8.66
C ASP A 124 3.23 12.12 -7.11
N TRP A 125 2.32 11.41 -6.46
CA TRP A 125 2.19 11.43 -5.00
C TRP A 125 2.94 10.31 -4.30
N LEU A 126 3.00 9.14 -4.90
CA LEU A 126 3.77 8.01 -4.37
C LEU A 126 5.26 8.13 -4.67
N GLU A 127 5.61 8.79 -5.79
CA GLU A 127 6.99 8.84 -6.31
C GLU A 127 7.64 7.45 -6.34
N PRO A 128 7.05 6.49 -7.07
CA PRO A 128 7.49 5.10 -7.03
C PRO A 128 8.87 4.92 -7.63
N ASP A 129 9.58 3.90 -7.17
CA ASP A 129 10.89 3.52 -7.71
C ASP A 129 10.75 2.85 -9.08
N TRP A 130 9.60 2.20 -9.32
CA TRP A 130 9.25 1.60 -10.60
C TRP A 130 7.74 1.61 -10.84
N VAL A 131 7.35 1.60 -12.11
CA VAL A 131 5.95 1.54 -12.57
C VAL A 131 5.82 0.49 -13.66
N PHE A 132 4.81 -0.35 -13.57
CA PHE A 132 4.41 -1.25 -14.64
C PHE A 132 3.03 -0.85 -15.16
N ASP A 133 2.97 -0.45 -16.42
CA ASP A 133 1.71 -0.08 -17.09
C ASP A 133 1.18 -1.26 -17.90
N THR A 134 0.03 -1.78 -17.50
CA THR A 134 -0.56 -2.95 -18.14
C THR A 134 -1.24 -2.63 -19.49
N ASN A 135 -1.55 -1.36 -19.78
CA ASN A 135 -2.12 -0.98 -21.09
C ASN A 135 -1.07 -1.03 -22.21
N THR A 136 0.12 -0.60 -21.89
CA THR A 136 1.23 -0.54 -22.86
C THR A 136 2.16 -1.74 -22.73
N MET A 137 2.01 -2.54 -21.68
CA MET A 137 2.95 -3.60 -21.31
C MET A 137 4.38 -3.09 -21.23
N THR A 138 4.55 -1.84 -20.82
CA THR A 138 5.84 -1.16 -20.71
C THR A 138 6.13 -0.78 -19.26
N ASP A 139 7.40 -0.80 -18.96
CA ASP A 139 7.92 -0.35 -17.69
C ASP A 139 8.32 1.12 -17.81
N PHE A 140 7.84 1.96 -16.92
CA PHE A 140 8.31 3.33 -16.77
C PHE A 140 9.23 3.42 -15.56
N PHE A 141 10.45 3.89 -15.78
CA PHE A 141 11.47 3.92 -14.74
C PHE A 141 12.02 5.31 -14.50
N GLY A 142 11.96 5.71 -13.21
CA GLY A 142 12.87 6.73 -12.72
C GLY A 142 14.26 6.16 -12.36
N LYS A 143 14.34 4.93 -11.85
CA LYS A 143 15.59 4.28 -11.39
C LYS A 143 15.66 2.77 -11.59
N ALA A 144 14.67 2.12 -12.11
CA ALA A 144 14.56 0.67 -12.08
C ALA A 144 14.96 -0.03 -13.40
N HIS A 145 16.05 0.40 -14.02
CA HIS A 145 16.65 -0.35 -15.15
C HIS A 145 17.16 -1.74 -14.72
N ALA A 146 17.25 -2.01 -13.40
CA ALA A 146 17.77 -3.25 -12.85
C ALA A 146 16.74 -4.39 -12.77
N LEU A 147 15.45 -4.09 -12.61
CA LEU A 147 14.42 -5.14 -12.40
C LEU A 147 14.03 -5.92 -13.67
N LYS A 148 14.34 -5.39 -14.86
CA LYS A 148 14.03 -6.09 -16.13
C LYS A 148 14.89 -7.33 -16.35
N SER A 149 16.11 -7.33 -15.84
CA SER A 149 17.01 -8.51 -15.88
C SER A 149 16.61 -9.54 -14.82
N ASP A 150 16.11 -9.11 -13.67
CA ASP A 150 15.86 -9.97 -12.51
C ASP A 150 14.52 -10.73 -12.62
N LEU A 151 13.51 -10.12 -13.26
CA LEU A 151 12.25 -10.81 -13.60
C LEU A 151 12.44 -11.89 -14.67
N GLN A 152 13.46 -11.76 -15.55
CA GLN A 152 13.77 -12.77 -16.58
C GLN A 152 14.71 -13.87 -16.08
N SER A 153 15.45 -13.64 -14.99
CA SER A 153 16.38 -14.62 -14.43
C SER A 153 15.83 -15.46 -13.29
N GLY A 154 14.64 -15.15 -12.77
CA GLY A 154 14.04 -15.89 -11.66
C GLY A 154 14.75 -15.71 -10.30
N ASP A 155 15.80 -14.93 -10.25
CA ASP A 155 16.53 -14.56 -9.04
C ASP A 155 16.16 -13.12 -8.66
N ALA A 156 15.04 -12.96 -8.00
CA ALA A 156 14.73 -11.72 -7.29
C ALA A 156 15.61 -11.65 -6.03
N ASP A 157 16.90 -11.39 -6.22
CA ASP A 157 17.72 -10.86 -5.14
C ASP A 157 17.21 -9.44 -4.88
N THR A 158 16.35 -9.31 -3.89
CA THR A 158 15.94 -8.04 -3.33
C THR A 158 17.15 -7.44 -2.63
N GLY A 159 18.08 -6.95 -3.41
CA GLY A 159 19.17 -6.13 -2.94
C GLY A 159 18.59 -5.05 -2.02
N SER A 160 19.13 -4.92 -0.83
CA SER A 160 18.82 -4.04 0.28
C SER A 160 18.43 -2.61 -0.14
N GLY A 161 17.26 -2.45 -0.72
CA GLY A 161 16.72 -1.19 -1.19
C GLY A 161 15.22 -1.22 -1.08
N GLN A 162 14.68 -0.34 -0.27
CA GLN A 162 13.27 -0.03 -0.18
C GLN A 162 12.69 0.05 -1.59
N SER A 163 11.66 -0.71 -1.91
CA SER A 163 11.00 -0.58 -3.19
C SER A 163 9.54 -0.20 -3.02
N LEU A 164 9.19 0.95 -3.54
CA LEU A 164 7.83 1.39 -3.76
C LEU A 164 7.51 1.20 -5.24
N GLY A 165 6.61 0.28 -5.52
CA GLY A 165 6.19 -0.02 -6.89
C GLY A 165 4.76 0.39 -7.15
N VAL A 166 4.43 0.61 -8.43
CA VAL A 166 3.06 0.83 -8.89
C VAL A 166 2.78 -0.03 -10.10
N ILE A 167 1.65 -0.77 -10.07
CA ILE A 167 1.07 -1.42 -11.22
C ILE A 167 -0.17 -0.62 -11.62
N ILE A 168 -0.17 -0.13 -12.84
CA ILE A 168 -1.22 0.75 -13.38
C ILE A 168 -1.85 0.12 -14.63
N ILE A 169 -3.09 0.55 -14.92
CA ILE A 169 -3.74 0.33 -16.21
C ILE A 169 -3.71 1.58 -17.02
#